data_155cf62bf89dbb60dbfdc23cf88cd200
#
_entry.id   155cf62bf89dbb60dbfdc23cf88cd200
#
_cell.length_a   1.000
_cell.length_b   1.000
_cell.length_c   1.000
_cell.angle_alpha   90.00
_cell.angle_beta   90.00
_cell.angle_gamma   90.00
#
_symmetry.space_group_name_H-M   'P 1'
#
loop_
_entity.id
_entity.type
_entity.pdbx_description
1 polymer ?
#
loop_
_entity_poly.entity_id
_entity_poly.type
_entity_poly.pdbx_seq_one_letter_code
_entity_poly.pdbx_strand_id
1 'polypeptide(L)'
;KPLIWLFIDEAHELLRREGKTPASDVLTQLIREGRQPGISMVMATQQPGEIHRDVITQSDIVISFRVTAKPDIEALNLINQSYLTEQILEHMNNLPNEKGSAIILDDNSERIYSIKLRPKLSWHSGDTPSAVLFKKELIKI
;
A
#
# COMPACT_ATOMS: atom_id res chain seq x y z
N LYS A 1 21.73 -17.02 -8.54
CA LYS A 1 20.71 -16.24 -9.28
C LYS A 1 20.64 -14.85 -8.66
N PRO A 2 20.54 -13.76 -9.42
CA PRO A 2 20.37 -12.44 -8.85
C PRO A 2 18.99 -12.35 -8.17
N LEU A 3 18.96 -11.72 -6.98
CA LEU A 3 17.70 -11.34 -6.35
C LEU A 3 17.18 -10.09 -7.05
N ILE A 4 15.93 -10.14 -7.47
CA ILE A 4 15.27 -9.03 -8.18
C ILE A 4 14.15 -8.50 -7.29
N TRP A 5 14.11 -7.17 -7.13
CA TRP A 5 12.99 -6.48 -6.51
C TRP A 5 12.20 -5.74 -7.59
N LEU A 6 10.93 -6.11 -7.74
CA LEU A 6 10.02 -5.45 -8.67
C LEU A 6 9.12 -4.48 -7.88
N PHE A 7 9.21 -3.20 -8.20
CA PHE A 7 8.36 -2.15 -7.61
C PHE A 7 7.28 -1.76 -8.60
N ILE A 8 6.02 -1.86 -8.19
CA ILE A 8 4.85 -1.52 -9.00
C ILE A 8 4.05 -0.46 -8.26
N ASP A 9 4.02 0.75 -8.82
CA ASP A 9 3.14 1.81 -8.34
C ASP A 9 1.79 1.74 -9.06
N GLU A 10 0.72 2.19 -8.42
CA GLU A 10 -0.67 2.09 -8.86
C GLU A 10 -1.02 0.67 -9.36
N ALA A 11 -0.65 -0.32 -8.56
CA ALA A 11 -0.73 -1.74 -8.92
C ALA A 11 -2.15 -2.20 -9.34
N HIS A 12 -3.20 -1.51 -8.87
CA HIS A 12 -4.58 -1.77 -9.28
C HIS A 12 -4.82 -1.55 -10.79
N GLU A 13 -3.99 -0.74 -11.47
CA GLU A 13 -4.09 -0.56 -12.92
C GLU A 13 -3.63 -1.79 -13.70
N LEU A 14 -2.66 -2.55 -13.17
CA LEU A 14 -2.12 -3.75 -13.79
C LEU A 14 -2.79 -5.04 -13.28
N LEU A 15 -3.13 -5.06 -12.00
CA LEU A 15 -3.69 -6.21 -11.29
C LEU A 15 -5.09 -5.87 -10.78
N ARG A 16 -6.02 -5.70 -11.69
CA ARG A 16 -7.40 -5.32 -11.40
C ARG A 16 -8.16 -6.44 -10.70
N ARG A 17 -9.05 -6.05 -9.80
CA ARG A 17 -10.02 -6.96 -9.17
C ARG A 17 -10.93 -7.59 -10.20
N GLU A 18 -11.41 -6.79 -11.16
CA GLU A 18 -12.25 -7.22 -12.26
C GLU A 18 -11.60 -6.90 -13.61
N GLY A 19 -11.72 -7.83 -14.52
CA GLY A 19 -11.07 -7.72 -15.84
C GLY A 19 -9.61 -8.17 -15.81
N LYS A 20 -9.01 -8.19 -17.00
CA LYS A 20 -7.61 -8.59 -17.20
C LYS A 20 -6.87 -7.55 -18.01
N THR A 21 -5.61 -7.34 -17.67
CA THR A 21 -4.65 -6.61 -18.48
C THR A 21 -3.67 -7.62 -19.10
N PRO A 22 -2.92 -7.25 -20.13
CA PRO A 22 -1.88 -8.14 -20.70
C PRO A 22 -0.84 -8.61 -19.67
N ALA A 23 -0.64 -7.85 -18.60
CA ALA A 23 0.32 -8.17 -17.52
C ALA A 23 -0.30 -9.03 -16.41
N SER A 24 -1.63 -9.06 -16.27
CA SER A 24 -2.31 -9.65 -15.10
C SER A 24 -1.94 -11.11 -14.87
N ASP A 25 -1.97 -11.94 -15.94
CA ASP A 25 -1.73 -13.38 -15.78
C ASP A 25 -0.27 -13.66 -15.37
N VAL A 26 0.70 -12.95 -15.95
CA VAL A 26 2.13 -13.10 -15.62
C VAL A 26 2.41 -12.63 -14.20
N LEU A 27 1.90 -11.46 -13.83
CA LEU A 27 2.11 -10.90 -12.49
C LEU A 27 1.42 -11.75 -11.42
N THR A 28 0.20 -12.24 -11.68
CA THR A 28 -0.51 -13.13 -10.75
C THR A 28 0.24 -14.44 -10.57
N GLN A 29 0.79 -15.01 -11.65
CA GLN A 29 1.64 -16.19 -11.57
C GLN A 29 2.89 -15.93 -10.73
N LEU A 30 3.59 -14.81 -10.95
CA LEU A 30 4.75 -14.42 -10.17
C LEU A 30 4.43 -14.26 -8.67
N ILE A 31 3.27 -13.70 -8.33
CA ILE A 31 2.82 -13.56 -6.94
C ILE A 31 2.65 -14.93 -6.29
N ARG A 32 2.03 -15.88 -6.99
CA ARG A 32 1.79 -17.24 -6.48
C ARG A 32 3.06 -18.07 -6.37
N GLU A 33 3.99 -17.91 -7.31
CA GLU A 33 5.22 -18.70 -7.42
C GLU A 33 6.45 -17.99 -6.83
N GLY A 34 6.33 -16.77 -6.41
CA GLY A 34 7.36 -15.74 -6.21
C GLY A 34 8.61 -16.12 -5.43
N ARG A 35 8.55 -17.15 -4.57
CA ARG A 35 9.75 -17.56 -3.82
C ARG A 35 10.76 -18.34 -4.67
N GLN A 36 10.33 -19.03 -5.71
CA GLN A 36 11.20 -19.91 -6.50
C GLN A 36 12.13 -19.16 -7.48
N PRO A 37 11.69 -18.14 -8.24
CA PRO A 37 12.58 -17.44 -9.17
C PRO A 37 13.53 -16.44 -8.49
N GLY A 38 13.37 -16.16 -7.20
CA GLY A 38 14.16 -15.14 -6.50
C GLY A 38 13.71 -13.71 -6.82
N ILE A 39 12.43 -13.53 -7.10
CA ILE A 39 11.79 -12.25 -7.36
C ILE A 39 10.97 -11.89 -6.12
N SER A 40 11.22 -10.70 -5.59
CA SER A 40 10.39 -10.07 -4.57
C SER A 40 9.62 -8.91 -5.18
N MET A 41 8.37 -8.69 -4.74
CA MET A 41 7.53 -7.64 -5.28
C MET A 41 7.12 -6.67 -4.17
N VAL A 42 7.17 -5.38 -4.48
CA VAL A 42 6.61 -4.31 -3.67
C VAL A 42 5.56 -3.59 -4.51
N MET A 43 4.33 -3.63 -4.05
CA MET A 43 3.21 -3.05 -4.77
C MET A 43 2.62 -1.92 -3.94
N ALA A 44 2.34 -0.79 -4.59
CA ALA A 44 1.64 0.33 -4.01
C ALA A 44 0.31 0.57 -4.74
N THR A 45 -0.72 0.93 -4.01
CA THR A 45 -2.02 1.28 -4.57
C THR A 45 -2.73 2.29 -3.68
N GLN A 46 -3.51 3.16 -4.29
CA GLN A 46 -4.43 4.06 -3.59
C GLN A 46 -5.84 3.47 -3.50
N GLN A 47 -6.10 2.35 -4.20
CA GLN A 47 -7.41 1.70 -4.28
C GLN A 47 -7.28 0.21 -3.94
N PRO A 48 -7.08 -0.17 -2.67
CA PRO A 48 -6.95 -1.57 -2.30
C PRO A 48 -8.20 -2.40 -2.60
N GLY A 49 -9.38 -1.78 -2.63
CA GLY A 49 -10.62 -2.45 -3.02
C GLY A 49 -10.69 -2.87 -4.48
N GLU A 50 -9.90 -2.24 -5.35
CA GLU A 50 -9.88 -2.49 -6.80
C GLU A 50 -8.72 -3.42 -7.24
N ILE A 51 -7.84 -3.79 -6.31
CA ILE A 51 -6.72 -4.68 -6.62
C ILE A 51 -7.12 -6.15 -6.62
N HIS A 52 -6.42 -6.94 -7.45
CA HIS A 52 -6.66 -8.38 -7.52
C HIS A 52 -6.47 -9.06 -6.16
N ARG A 53 -7.38 -9.96 -5.80
CA ARG A 53 -7.40 -10.61 -4.48
C ARG A 53 -6.08 -11.28 -4.11
N ASP A 54 -5.43 -11.95 -5.06
CA ASP A 54 -4.17 -12.66 -4.79
C ASP A 54 -3.04 -11.74 -4.34
N VAL A 55 -3.03 -10.46 -4.78
CA VAL A 55 -2.07 -9.48 -4.30
C VAL A 55 -2.14 -9.34 -2.79
N ILE A 56 -3.35 -9.23 -2.28
CA ILE A 56 -3.61 -9.03 -0.86
C ILE A 56 -3.35 -10.31 -0.08
N THR A 57 -3.89 -11.44 -0.55
CA THR A 57 -3.84 -12.71 0.19
C THR A 57 -2.50 -13.44 0.13
N GLN A 58 -1.61 -13.06 -0.79
CA GLN A 58 -0.27 -13.63 -0.92
C GLN A 58 0.84 -12.67 -0.45
N SER A 59 0.47 -11.51 0.10
CA SER A 59 1.43 -10.57 0.63
C SER A 59 1.85 -10.97 2.03
N ASP A 60 3.16 -11.13 2.26
CA ASP A 60 3.71 -11.42 3.59
C ASP A 60 3.56 -10.22 4.55
N ILE A 61 3.66 -9.00 4.00
CA ILE A 61 3.56 -7.75 4.76
C ILE A 61 2.66 -6.77 4.01
N VAL A 62 1.68 -6.20 4.70
CA VAL A 62 0.86 -5.11 4.17
C VAL A 62 0.98 -3.89 5.07
N ILE A 63 1.33 -2.76 4.47
CA ILE A 63 1.36 -1.46 5.15
C ILE A 63 0.15 -0.67 4.66
N SER A 64 -0.76 -0.36 5.56
CA SER A 64 -1.94 0.43 5.23
C SER A 64 -1.97 1.73 6.00
N PHE A 65 -2.06 2.82 5.26
CA PHE A 65 -2.46 4.11 5.83
C PHE A 65 -3.95 4.10 6.13
N ARG A 66 -4.45 5.17 6.76
CA ARG A 66 -5.86 5.27 7.06
C ARG A 66 -6.71 5.18 5.80
N VAL A 67 -7.58 4.19 5.76
CA VAL A 67 -8.63 4.04 4.74
C VAL A 67 -10.00 4.16 5.41
N THR A 68 -10.96 4.72 4.70
CA THR A 68 -12.32 4.97 5.19
C THR A 68 -13.40 4.39 4.28
N ALA A 69 -13.06 4.12 3.04
CA ALA A 69 -14.00 3.55 2.08
C ALA A 69 -14.26 2.07 2.40
N LYS A 70 -15.55 1.68 2.40
CA LYS A 70 -15.94 0.32 2.73
C LYS A 70 -15.27 -0.76 1.87
N PRO A 71 -15.12 -0.62 0.52
CA PRO A 71 -14.44 -1.60 -0.29
C PRO A 71 -12.96 -1.80 0.09
N ASP A 72 -12.29 -0.72 0.50
CA ASP A 72 -10.89 -0.77 0.90
C ASP A 72 -10.72 -1.49 2.25
N ILE A 73 -11.64 -1.26 3.18
CA ILE A 73 -11.66 -1.96 4.47
C ILE A 73 -11.94 -3.46 4.24
N GLU A 74 -12.89 -3.79 3.38
CA GLU A 74 -13.19 -5.18 3.01
C GLU A 74 -11.98 -5.87 2.36
N ALA A 75 -11.22 -5.16 1.52
CA ALA A 75 -10.00 -5.69 0.93
C ALA A 75 -8.94 -6.00 2.00
N LEU A 76 -8.73 -5.12 2.96
CA LEU A 76 -7.80 -5.38 4.07
C LEU A 76 -8.24 -6.57 4.93
N ASN A 77 -9.54 -6.76 5.11
CA ASN A 77 -10.08 -7.91 5.84
C ASN A 77 -9.82 -9.25 5.13
N LEU A 78 -9.53 -9.26 3.82
CA LEU A 78 -9.15 -10.48 3.10
C LEU A 78 -7.77 -11.03 3.51
N ILE A 79 -6.87 -10.17 4.01
CA ILE A 79 -5.54 -10.58 4.49
C ILE A 79 -5.69 -11.54 5.67
N ASN A 80 -6.77 -11.39 6.41
CA ASN A 80 -6.92 -12.03 7.70
C ASN A 80 -8.20 -12.85 7.78
N GLN A 81 -8.20 -14.02 7.15
CA GLN A 81 -9.37 -14.91 7.14
C GLN A 81 -9.72 -15.53 8.51
N SER A 82 -8.90 -15.38 9.56
CA SER A 82 -9.10 -16.18 10.77
C SER A 82 -9.28 -15.43 12.09
N TYR A 83 -8.63 -14.29 12.36
CA TYR A 83 -8.59 -13.81 13.76
C TYR A 83 -8.70 -12.30 13.99
N LEU A 84 -8.55 -11.43 12.98
CA LEU A 84 -8.21 -10.04 13.23
C LEU A 84 -9.12 -8.97 12.60
N THR A 85 -10.27 -9.32 12.04
CA THR A 85 -11.15 -8.34 11.37
C THR A 85 -11.56 -7.20 12.31
N GLU A 86 -11.97 -7.53 13.53
CA GLU A 86 -12.30 -6.53 14.55
C GLU A 86 -11.08 -5.72 14.98
N GLN A 87 -9.92 -6.37 15.07
CA GLN A 87 -8.67 -5.73 15.43
C GLN A 87 -8.16 -4.76 14.36
N ILE A 88 -8.29 -5.08 13.05
CA ILE A 88 -7.92 -4.16 11.98
C ILE A 88 -8.72 -2.86 12.08
N LEU A 89 -10.03 -2.96 12.24
CA LEU A 89 -10.90 -1.79 12.40
C LEU A 89 -10.55 -0.99 13.65
N GLU A 90 -10.29 -1.65 14.75
CA GLU A 90 -9.88 -1.00 15.99
C GLU A 90 -8.56 -0.26 15.82
N HIS A 91 -7.54 -0.90 15.26
CA HIS A 91 -6.25 -0.26 14.98
C HIS A 91 -6.40 0.91 14.01
N MET A 92 -7.20 0.76 12.94
CA MET A 92 -7.46 1.85 11.99
C MET A 92 -8.16 3.04 12.62
N ASN A 93 -9.16 2.80 13.46
CA ASN A 93 -9.89 3.86 14.15
C ASN A 93 -9.02 4.60 15.17
N ASN A 94 -8.12 3.87 15.83
CA ASN A 94 -7.20 4.42 16.84
C ASN A 94 -5.94 5.07 16.23
N LEU A 95 -5.73 4.97 14.91
CA LEU A 95 -4.60 5.66 14.28
C LEU A 95 -4.69 7.18 14.49
N PRO A 96 -3.60 7.84 14.91
CA PRO A 96 -3.53 9.29 14.98
C PRO A 96 -3.87 9.93 13.64
N ASN A 97 -4.58 11.06 13.65
CA ASN A 97 -4.93 11.80 12.42
C ASN A 97 -3.74 12.66 11.93
N GLU A 98 -2.58 12.04 11.83
CA GLU A 98 -1.33 12.65 11.40
C GLU A 98 -0.79 11.97 10.15
N LYS A 99 -0.18 12.76 9.26
CA LYS A 99 0.49 12.20 8.07
C LYS A 99 1.57 11.18 8.49
N GLY A 100 1.56 10.02 7.83
CA GLY A 100 2.52 8.94 8.10
C GLY A 100 2.09 7.95 9.18
N SER A 101 0.92 8.12 9.81
CA SER A 101 0.35 7.10 10.68
C SER A 101 -0.19 5.94 9.83
N ALA A 102 0.21 4.71 10.15
CA ALA A 102 -0.14 3.52 9.38
C ALA A 102 -0.21 2.29 10.30
N ILE A 103 -0.81 1.22 9.80
CA ILE A 103 -0.69 -0.12 10.38
C ILE A 103 0.19 -1.00 9.49
N ILE A 104 0.91 -1.90 10.11
CA ILE A 104 1.57 -3.02 9.45
C ILE A 104 0.80 -4.28 9.83
N LEU A 105 0.39 -5.03 8.82
CA LEU A 105 -0.12 -6.38 8.96
C LEU A 105 1.01 -7.32 8.55
N ASP A 106 1.47 -8.14 9.46
CA ASP A 106 2.54 -9.12 9.23
C ASP A 106 1.94 -10.51 9.33
N ASP A 107 1.80 -11.16 8.18
CA ASP A 107 1.23 -12.50 8.07
C ASP A 107 2.10 -13.57 8.74
N ASN A 108 3.42 -13.38 8.73
CA ASN A 108 4.34 -14.35 9.33
C ASN A 108 4.27 -14.40 10.86
N SER A 109 4.07 -13.25 11.50
CA SER A 109 3.93 -13.15 12.96
C SER A 109 2.47 -13.14 13.42
N GLU A 110 1.53 -13.08 12.49
CA GLU A 110 0.08 -12.92 12.74
C GLU A 110 -0.22 -11.73 13.66
N ARG A 111 0.46 -10.59 13.43
CA ARG A 111 0.36 -9.40 14.27
C ARG A 111 0.08 -8.14 13.50
N ILE A 112 -0.59 -7.22 14.17
CA ILE A 112 -0.85 -5.86 13.70
C ILE A 112 -0.01 -4.90 14.54
N TYR A 113 0.69 -4.00 13.85
CA TYR A 113 1.48 -2.96 14.50
C TYR A 113 1.00 -1.59 14.03
N SER A 114 0.69 -0.69 14.96
CA SER A 114 0.51 0.72 14.64
C SER A 114 1.87 1.41 14.61
N ILE A 115 2.15 2.11 13.51
CA ILE A 115 3.44 2.75 13.27
C ILE A 115 3.28 4.21 12.88
N LYS A 116 4.38 4.95 13.04
CA LYS A 116 4.55 6.29 12.52
C LYS A 116 5.75 6.31 11.57
N LEU A 117 5.50 6.56 10.30
CA LEU A 117 6.58 6.74 9.33
C LEU A 117 7.28 8.07 9.55
N ARG A 118 8.61 8.07 9.50
CA ARG A 118 9.41 9.28 9.56
C ARG A 118 9.19 10.16 8.32
N PRO A 119 9.39 11.47 8.42
CA PRO A 119 9.41 12.32 7.24
C PRO A 119 10.47 11.87 6.23
N LYS A 120 10.20 12.14 4.96
CA LYS A 120 11.17 11.86 3.88
C LYS A 120 12.45 12.66 4.11
N LEU A 121 13.59 12.05 3.78
CA LEU A 121 14.88 12.75 3.73
C LEU A 121 15.14 13.38 2.35
N SER A 122 14.42 12.92 1.32
CA SER A 122 14.47 13.46 -0.02
C SER A 122 13.46 14.60 -0.18
N TRP A 123 13.75 15.50 -1.11
CA TRP A 123 12.81 16.55 -1.49
C TRP A 123 11.53 15.94 -2.08
N HIS A 124 10.37 16.50 -1.71
CA HIS A 124 9.08 16.06 -2.21
C HIS A 124 8.62 16.97 -3.34
N SER A 125 8.73 16.50 -4.58
CA SER A 125 8.30 17.24 -5.76
C SER A 125 6.78 17.29 -5.96
N GLY A 126 6.01 16.57 -5.16
CA GLY A 126 4.54 16.48 -5.27
C GLY A 126 3.75 17.53 -4.51
N ASP A 127 4.40 18.42 -3.75
CA ASP A 127 3.71 19.58 -3.21
C ASP A 127 3.48 20.57 -4.35
N THR A 128 2.21 20.79 -4.71
CA THR A 128 1.84 21.84 -5.64
C THR A 128 2.42 23.15 -5.11
N PRO A 129 3.30 23.85 -5.84
CA PRO A 129 3.85 25.10 -5.37
C PRO A 129 2.65 26.05 -5.17
N SER A 130 2.38 26.42 -3.91
CA SER A 130 1.30 27.36 -3.66
C SER A 130 1.74 28.70 -4.22
N ALA A 131 0.97 29.25 -5.13
CA ALA A 131 1.21 30.57 -5.75
C ALA A 131 1.40 31.71 -4.71
N VAL A 132 1.04 31.44 -3.46
CA VAL A 132 1.19 32.34 -2.32
C VAL A 132 2.65 32.48 -1.86
N LEU A 133 3.50 31.45 -2.05
CA LEU A 133 4.93 31.55 -1.69
C LEU A 133 5.73 32.40 -2.67
N PHE A 134 5.35 32.43 -3.95
CA PHE A 134 6.01 33.29 -4.96
C PHE A 134 5.75 34.77 -4.77
N LYS A 135 4.63 35.18 -4.17
CA LYS A 135 4.29 36.57 -3.95
C LYS A 135 5.07 37.23 -2.82
N LYS A 136 5.65 36.47 -1.89
CA LYS A 136 6.45 37.03 -0.78
C LYS A 136 7.90 37.34 -1.14
N GLU A 137 8.44 36.71 -2.18
CA GLU A 137 9.82 36.98 -2.63
C GLU A 137 9.89 38.13 -3.66
N LEU A 138 8.81 38.38 -4.38
CA LEU A 138 8.75 39.49 -5.37
C LEU A 138 8.51 40.88 -4.75
N ILE A 139 8.23 40.97 -3.46
CA ILE A 139 7.97 42.24 -2.76
C ILE A 139 9.20 42.72 -1.95
N LYS A 140 10.35 42.07 -2.09
CA LYS A 140 11.64 42.46 -1.48
C LYS A 140 12.63 43.02 -2.51
N ILE A 141 12.13 43.87 -3.41
CA ILE A 141 12.96 44.78 -4.25
C ILE A 141 12.65 46.22 -3.83
#